data_b7bfdfc68746ea0f41d41857ac07846c
#
_entry.id   b7bfdfc68746ea0f41d41857ac07846c
#
_cell.length_a   1.000
_cell.length_b   1.000
_cell.length_c   1.000
_cell.angle_alpha   90.00
_cell.angle_beta   90.00
_cell.angle_gamma   90.00
#
_symmetry.space_group_name_H-M   'P 1'
#
loop_
_entity.id
_entity.type
_entity.pdbx_description
1 polymer ?
#
loop_
_entity_poly.entity_id
_entity_poly.type
_entity_poly.pdbx_seq_one_letter_code
_entity_poly.pdbx_strand_id
1 'polypeptide(L)'
;MAKKPTLTPEEARQEALKTALETIERKFGQGAVMKLSDDVHVKVPVIPTGSIGVDLALGIGGIPKGRVTEIYGPESSGKTTLTLHVIAECQKLGGTAAFIDAEHALDVTYARRLGVKTDELLISQPDHGEQALEIADMLVRSGAVDLVVIDSVAALIPQTELEGAMGETQVGGHARLMSHALRKLTGTIHKSRTAVIFINQIRMKIGVTGYGSPETTTGGNALKFYSSVDRKSVV
;
A
#
# COMPACT_ATOMS: atom_id res chain seq x y z
N MET A 1 -2.06 -39.83 -51.66
CA MET A 1 -1.46 -38.86 -50.69
C MET A 1 -2.47 -37.75 -50.43
N ALA A 2 -3.11 -37.77 -49.25
CA ALA A 2 -4.09 -36.74 -48.88
C ALA A 2 -3.34 -35.45 -48.50
N LYS A 3 -3.66 -34.31 -49.18
CA LYS A 3 -3.16 -32.99 -48.81
C LYS A 3 -3.64 -32.66 -47.41
N LYS A 4 -2.71 -32.37 -46.48
CA LYS A 4 -3.05 -31.75 -45.20
C LYS A 4 -3.83 -30.45 -45.48
N PRO A 5 -4.97 -30.21 -44.79
CA PRO A 5 -5.71 -28.95 -44.93
C PRO A 5 -4.77 -27.80 -44.54
N THR A 6 -4.56 -26.87 -45.45
CA THR A 6 -3.88 -25.61 -45.17
C THR A 6 -4.81 -24.74 -44.33
N LEU A 7 -4.43 -24.54 -43.07
CA LEU A 7 -5.13 -23.62 -42.14
C LEU A 7 -5.20 -22.22 -42.76
N THR A 8 -6.33 -21.59 -42.59
CA THR A 8 -6.45 -20.18 -42.94
C THR A 8 -5.51 -19.34 -42.06
N PRO A 9 -5.07 -18.11 -42.48
CA PRO A 9 -4.20 -17.28 -41.66
C PRO A 9 -4.76 -17.01 -40.26
N GLU A 10 -6.09 -16.98 -40.12
CA GLU A 10 -6.78 -16.74 -38.86
C GLU A 10 -6.75 -17.97 -37.94
N GLU A 11 -6.98 -19.15 -38.49
CA GLU A 11 -6.87 -20.44 -37.77
C GLU A 11 -5.43 -20.69 -37.32
N ALA A 12 -4.44 -20.43 -38.16
CA ALA A 12 -3.03 -20.51 -37.78
C ALA A 12 -2.64 -19.59 -36.64
N ARG A 13 -3.20 -18.36 -36.61
CA ARG A 13 -3.01 -17.40 -35.51
C ARG A 13 -3.63 -17.86 -34.22
N GLN A 14 -4.85 -18.42 -34.27
CA GLN A 14 -5.53 -18.96 -33.08
C GLN A 14 -4.80 -20.16 -32.50
N GLU A 15 -4.28 -21.06 -33.35
CA GLU A 15 -3.51 -22.23 -32.92
C GLU A 15 -2.16 -21.84 -32.31
N ALA A 16 -1.49 -20.84 -32.88
CA ALA A 16 -0.27 -20.27 -32.30
C ALA A 16 -0.51 -19.64 -30.94
N LEU A 17 -1.62 -18.91 -30.77
CA LEU A 17 -2.01 -18.33 -29.48
C LEU A 17 -2.29 -19.41 -28.43
N LYS A 18 -3.03 -20.46 -28.80
CA LYS A 18 -3.34 -21.58 -27.92
C LYS A 18 -2.06 -22.27 -27.44
N THR A 19 -1.16 -22.58 -28.36
CA THR A 19 0.15 -23.19 -28.06
C THR A 19 0.99 -22.33 -27.13
N ALA A 20 0.97 -20.99 -27.34
CA ALA A 20 1.66 -20.05 -26.47
C ALA A 20 1.08 -20.06 -25.05
N LEU A 21 -0.26 -20.05 -24.91
CA LEU A 21 -0.93 -20.11 -23.61
C LEU A 21 -0.64 -21.42 -22.87
N GLU A 22 -0.71 -22.57 -23.54
CA GLU A 22 -0.36 -23.88 -22.96
C GLU A 22 1.10 -23.93 -22.50
N THR A 23 2.00 -23.32 -23.26
CA THR A 23 3.42 -23.24 -22.90
C THR A 23 3.66 -22.37 -21.69
N ILE A 24 2.94 -21.23 -21.59
CA ILE A 24 3.00 -20.32 -20.44
C ILE A 24 2.45 -21.03 -19.20
N GLU A 25 1.30 -21.68 -19.28
CA GLU A 25 0.72 -22.41 -18.15
C GLU A 25 1.64 -23.53 -17.65
N ARG A 26 2.28 -24.28 -18.56
CA ARG A 26 3.25 -25.32 -18.20
C ARG A 26 4.48 -24.75 -17.49
N LYS A 27 4.95 -23.57 -17.91
CA LYS A 27 6.20 -22.96 -17.40
C LYS A 27 5.99 -22.16 -16.12
N PHE A 28 4.86 -21.48 -15.99
CA PHE A 28 4.60 -20.51 -14.94
C PHE A 28 3.41 -20.86 -14.02
N GLY A 29 2.70 -21.95 -14.31
CA GLY A 29 1.55 -22.43 -13.55
C GLY A 29 0.21 -21.92 -14.09
N GLN A 30 -0.88 -22.56 -13.64
CA GLN A 30 -2.25 -22.17 -13.98
C GLN A 30 -2.54 -20.75 -13.54
N GLY A 31 -3.19 -19.96 -14.39
CA GLY A 31 -3.55 -18.58 -14.11
C GLY A 31 -2.45 -17.55 -14.39
N ALA A 32 -1.30 -17.95 -14.94
CA ALA A 32 -0.25 -17.03 -15.37
C ALA A 32 -0.74 -16.04 -16.45
N VAL A 33 -1.68 -16.47 -17.29
CA VAL A 33 -2.39 -15.63 -18.27
C VAL A 33 -3.87 -15.99 -18.21
N MET A 34 -4.72 -14.98 -18.05
CA MET A 34 -6.17 -15.14 -18.02
C MET A 34 -6.83 -14.17 -19.00
N LYS A 35 -7.94 -14.57 -19.60
CA LYS A 35 -8.80 -13.63 -20.33
C LYS A 35 -9.63 -12.87 -19.29
N LEU A 36 -9.63 -11.56 -19.37
CA LEU A 36 -10.56 -10.73 -18.60
C LEU A 36 -11.92 -10.81 -19.30
N SER A 37 -12.81 -11.66 -18.80
CA SER A 37 -14.21 -11.73 -19.24
C SER A 37 -15.03 -10.75 -18.43
N ASP A 38 -16.09 -10.18 -19.04
CA ASP A 38 -16.95 -9.16 -18.43
C ASP A 38 -17.66 -9.61 -17.13
N ASP A 39 -17.69 -10.92 -16.86
CA ASP A 39 -18.31 -11.49 -15.66
C ASP A 39 -17.36 -11.64 -14.45
N VAL A 40 -16.08 -11.33 -14.59
CA VAL A 40 -15.12 -11.40 -13.49
C VAL A 40 -15.12 -10.07 -12.72
N HIS A 41 -16.17 -9.80 -11.98
CA HIS A 41 -16.08 -8.87 -10.85
C HIS A 41 -15.16 -9.49 -9.80
N VAL A 42 -13.87 -9.24 -9.91
CA VAL A 42 -12.91 -9.62 -8.88
C VAL A 42 -13.28 -8.82 -7.62
N LYS A 43 -14.07 -9.44 -6.72
CA LYS A 43 -14.34 -8.88 -5.41
C LYS A 43 -13.01 -8.73 -4.68
N VAL A 44 -12.49 -7.53 -4.63
CA VAL A 44 -11.30 -7.22 -3.83
C VAL A 44 -11.70 -7.33 -2.37
N PRO A 45 -11.08 -8.20 -1.56
CA PRO A 45 -11.35 -8.24 -0.12
C PRO A 45 -10.90 -6.91 0.50
N VAL A 46 -11.72 -6.39 1.41
CA VAL A 46 -11.51 -5.08 2.04
C VAL A 46 -11.58 -5.17 3.56
N ILE A 47 -11.02 -4.17 4.22
CA ILE A 47 -11.21 -3.87 5.64
C ILE A 47 -12.05 -2.59 5.70
N PRO A 48 -13.26 -2.60 6.29
CA PRO A 48 -14.07 -1.40 6.45
C PRO A 48 -13.31 -0.30 7.20
N THR A 49 -13.59 0.95 6.90
CA THR A 49 -12.95 2.07 7.60
C THR A 49 -13.64 2.44 8.91
N GLY A 50 -14.82 1.86 9.19
CA GLY A 50 -15.68 2.29 10.28
C GLY A 50 -16.49 3.55 9.98
N SER A 51 -16.30 4.15 8.81
CA SER A 51 -17.06 5.29 8.31
C SER A 51 -17.79 4.93 7.03
N ILE A 52 -19.12 4.86 7.10
CA ILE A 52 -19.97 4.54 5.95
C ILE A 52 -19.70 5.50 4.78
N GLY A 53 -19.50 6.80 5.07
CA GLY A 53 -19.23 7.80 4.04
C GLY A 53 -17.91 7.55 3.30
N VAL A 54 -16.85 7.16 4.02
CA VAL A 54 -15.56 6.83 3.42
C VAL A 54 -15.66 5.54 2.62
N ASP A 55 -16.30 4.51 3.17
CA ASP A 55 -16.45 3.21 2.52
C ASP A 55 -17.22 3.33 1.20
N LEU A 56 -18.29 4.13 1.16
CA LEU A 56 -19.04 4.45 -0.05
C LEU A 56 -18.20 5.25 -1.05
N ALA A 57 -17.44 6.24 -0.59
CA ALA A 57 -16.57 7.05 -1.44
C ALA A 57 -15.42 6.26 -2.07
N LEU A 58 -14.95 5.21 -1.40
CA LEU A 58 -13.96 4.28 -1.95
C LEU A 58 -14.55 3.36 -3.04
N GLY A 59 -15.86 3.20 -3.09
CA GLY A 59 -16.57 2.40 -4.11
C GLY A 59 -16.46 0.88 -3.92
N ILE A 60 -15.58 0.41 -3.07
CA ILE A 60 -15.33 -1.02 -2.79
C ILE A 60 -15.69 -1.41 -1.35
N GLY A 61 -16.11 -0.45 -0.52
CA GLY A 61 -16.58 -0.69 0.84
C GLY A 61 -15.49 -0.75 1.91
N GLY A 62 -14.29 -0.24 1.64
CA GLY A 62 -13.21 -0.19 2.63
C GLY A 62 -11.81 -0.15 2.02
N ILE A 63 -10.80 -0.37 2.85
CA ILE A 63 -9.40 -0.42 2.47
C ILE A 63 -9.10 -1.76 1.78
N PRO A 64 -8.56 -1.75 0.53
CA PRO A 64 -8.31 -2.98 -0.22
C PRO A 64 -7.17 -3.81 0.39
N LYS A 65 -7.40 -5.10 0.62
CA LYS A 65 -6.36 -6.05 1.03
C LYS A 65 -5.43 -6.37 -0.15
N GLY A 66 -4.16 -6.58 0.14
CA GLY A 66 -3.15 -6.85 -0.87
C GLY A 66 -2.73 -5.61 -1.68
N ARG A 67 -3.02 -4.41 -1.16
CA ARG A 67 -2.74 -3.13 -1.81
C ARG A 67 -2.14 -2.10 -0.85
N VAL A 68 -1.50 -1.11 -1.43
CA VAL A 68 -1.00 0.07 -0.71
C VAL A 68 -2.05 1.16 -0.77
N THR A 69 -2.33 1.77 0.38
CA THR A 69 -3.19 2.94 0.54
C THR A 69 -2.36 4.08 1.12
N GLU A 70 -2.42 5.27 0.53
CA GLU A 70 -1.88 6.49 1.11
C GLU A 70 -3.01 7.35 1.66
N ILE A 71 -2.89 7.76 2.94
CA ILE A 71 -3.78 8.72 3.59
C ILE A 71 -2.94 9.93 3.97
N TYR A 72 -3.20 11.08 3.37
CA TYR A 72 -2.43 12.28 3.61
C TYR A 72 -3.32 13.50 3.88
N GLY A 73 -2.77 14.50 4.50
CA GLY A 73 -3.50 15.72 4.84
C GLY A 73 -2.73 16.60 5.82
N PRO A 74 -3.29 17.77 6.15
CA PRO A 74 -2.70 18.67 7.15
C PRO A 74 -2.68 18.00 8.54
N GLU A 75 -1.97 18.62 9.47
CA GLU A 75 -1.99 18.20 10.87
C GLU A 75 -3.42 18.24 11.42
N SER A 76 -3.70 17.38 12.39
CA SER A 76 -5.02 17.30 13.07
C SER A 76 -6.22 16.99 12.14
N SER A 77 -5.99 16.56 10.89
CA SER A 77 -7.07 16.23 9.94
C SER A 77 -7.66 14.81 10.14
N GLY A 78 -7.38 14.16 11.24
CA GLY A 78 -7.96 12.84 11.58
C GLY A 78 -7.33 11.63 10.87
N LYS A 79 -6.15 11.75 10.26
CA LYS A 79 -5.46 10.64 9.58
C LYS A 79 -5.24 9.44 10.50
N THR A 80 -4.60 9.66 11.64
CA THR A 80 -4.34 8.62 12.65
C THR A 80 -5.66 8.10 13.23
N THR A 81 -6.65 8.96 13.48
CA THR A 81 -7.99 8.56 13.93
C THR A 81 -8.64 7.59 12.96
N LEU A 82 -8.63 7.89 11.67
CA LEU A 82 -9.19 7.02 10.63
C LEU A 82 -8.48 5.68 10.60
N THR A 83 -7.16 5.65 10.67
CA THR A 83 -6.40 4.39 10.64
C THR A 83 -6.61 3.55 11.90
N LEU A 84 -6.79 4.18 13.07
CA LEU A 84 -7.17 3.46 14.30
C LEU A 84 -8.56 2.82 14.18
N HIS A 85 -9.52 3.47 13.53
CA HIS A 85 -10.81 2.85 13.21
C HIS A 85 -10.63 1.65 12.26
N VAL A 86 -9.81 1.76 11.23
CA VAL A 86 -9.51 0.63 10.33
C VAL A 86 -8.88 -0.54 11.08
N ILE A 87 -7.97 -0.26 12.04
CA ILE A 87 -7.39 -1.28 12.92
C ILE A 87 -8.48 -1.97 13.74
N ALA A 88 -9.37 -1.19 14.37
CA ALA A 88 -10.46 -1.74 15.15
C ALA A 88 -11.39 -2.62 14.30
N GLU A 89 -11.74 -2.19 13.09
CA GLU A 89 -12.54 -2.99 12.15
C GLU A 89 -11.80 -4.26 11.70
N CYS A 90 -10.49 -4.18 11.43
CA CYS A 90 -9.67 -5.35 11.13
C CYS A 90 -9.73 -6.39 12.25
N GLN A 91 -9.54 -5.95 13.50
CA GLN A 91 -9.61 -6.82 14.68
C GLN A 91 -11.01 -7.39 14.94
N LYS A 92 -12.08 -6.63 14.65
CA LYS A 92 -13.47 -7.14 14.72
C LYS A 92 -13.71 -8.27 13.73
N LEU A 93 -13.05 -8.23 12.56
CA LEU A 93 -13.12 -9.31 11.57
C LEU A 93 -12.22 -10.51 11.93
N GLY A 94 -11.54 -10.49 13.08
CA GLY A 94 -10.60 -11.53 13.50
C GLY A 94 -9.21 -11.41 12.85
N GLY A 95 -8.93 -10.27 12.20
CA GLY A 95 -7.63 -10.02 11.57
C GLY A 95 -6.58 -9.48 12.55
N THR A 96 -5.32 -9.71 12.20
CA THR A 96 -4.16 -9.21 12.95
C THR A 96 -3.70 -7.88 12.35
N ALA A 97 -3.53 -6.86 13.20
CA ALA A 97 -3.04 -5.55 12.79
C ALA A 97 -1.69 -5.21 13.44
N ALA A 98 -0.86 -4.50 12.69
CA ALA A 98 0.40 -3.93 13.17
C ALA A 98 0.43 -2.41 12.92
N PHE A 99 0.98 -1.67 13.88
CA PHE A 99 1.17 -0.23 13.82
C PHE A 99 2.66 0.09 13.99
N ILE A 100 3.24 0.69 12.97
CA ILE A 100 4.62 1.17 12.98
C ILE A 100 4.59 2.67 13.28
N ASP A 101 4.89 3.00 14.52
CA ASP A 101 4.84 4.35 15.07
C ASP A 101 6.19 5.05 14.93
N ALA A 102 6.47 5.58 13.75
CA ALA A 102 7.72 6.30 13.47
C ALA A 102 7.73 7.72 14.06
N GLU A 103 6.57 8.26 14.45
CA GLU A 103 6.46 9.56 15.13
C GLU A 103 6.55 9.43 16.66
N HIS A 104 6.49 8.20 17.21
CA HIS A 104 6.44 7.91 18.66
C HIS A 104 5.29 8.67 19.38
N ALA A 105 4.15 8.78 18.70
CA ALA A 105 3.05 9.65 19.14
C ALA A 105 1.72 8.91 19.37
N LEU A 106 1.71 7.57 19.34
CA LEU A 106 0.49 6.79 19.52
C LEU A 106 -0.05 6.92 20.94
N ASP A 107 -1.24 7.50 21.08
CA ASP A 107 -2.01 7.46 22.35
C ASP A 107 -2.80 6.16 22.47
N VAL A 108 -2.31 5.26 23.31
CA VAL A 108 -2.92 3.96 23.58
C VAL A 108 -4.32 4.10 24.20
N THR A 109 -4.52 5.13 25.05
CA THR A 109 -5.82 5.40 25.69
C THR A 109 -6.85 5.84 24.65
N TYR A 110 -6.44 6.70 23.74
CA TYR A 110 -7.28 7.14 22.62
C TYR A 110 -7.59 5.98 21.66
N ALA A 111 -6.61 5.17 21.30
CA ALA A 111 -6.81 3.99 20.46
C ALA A 111 -7.86 3.04 21.06
N ARG A 112 -7.77 2.77 22.38
CA ARG A 112 -8.73 1.93 23.08
C ARG A 112 -10.14 2.51 23.06
N ARG A 113 -10.30 3.83 23.19
CA ARG A 113 -11.60 4.52 23.09
C ARG A 113 -12.23 4.40 21.69
N LEU A 114 -11.41 4.31 20.65
CA LEU A 114 -11.87 4.08 19.28
C LEU A 114 -12.18 2.61 18.97
N GLY A 115 -12.03 1.72 19.96
CA GLY A 115 -12.38 0.30 19.84
C GLY A 115 -11.22 -0.61 19.45
N VAL A 116 -9.98 -0.09 19.42
CA VAL A 116 -8.79 -0.91 19.19
C VAL A 116 -8.55 -1.80 20.42
N LYS A 117 -8.42 -3.10 20.20
CA LYS A 117 -7.93 -4.04 21.20
C LYS A 117 -6.42 -3.89 21.29
N THR A 118 -5.99 -3.07 22.22
CA THR A 118 -4.57 -2.71 22.37
C THR A 118 -3.69 -3.88 22.77
N ASP A 119 -4.24 -4.87 23.44
CA ASP A 119 -3.53 -6.08 23.88
C ASP A 119 -3.24 -7.06 22.71
N GLU A 120 -3.99 -6.91 21.61
CA GLU A 120 -3.82 -7.71 20.38
C GLU A 120 -3.07 -6.93 19.28
N LEU A 121 -2.82 -5.62 19.44
CA LEU A 121 -2.17 -4.79 18.46
C LEU A 121 -0.65 -4.94 18.51
N LEU A 122 -0.03 -5.30 17.40
CA LEU A 122 1.42 -5.29 17.26
C LEU A 122 1.91 -3.85 17.07
N ILE A 123 2.82 -3.38 17.93
CA ILE A 123 3.38 -2.03 17.86
C ILE A 123 4.89 -2.13 17.68
N SER A 124 5.43 -1.31 16.77
CA SER A 124 6.85 -1.12 16.58
C SER A 124 7.17 0.37 16.54
N GLN A 125 8.25 0.77 17.21
CA GLN A 125 8.76 2.14 17.24
C GLN A 125 10.20 2.15 16.73
N PRO A 126 10.40 2.20 15.40
CA PRO A 126 11.70 2.13 14.78
C PRO A 126 12.49 3.44 14.95
N ASP A 127 13.83 3.32 15.00
CA ASP A 127 14.73 4.45 15.14
C ASP A 127 14.95 5.22 13.83
N HIS A 128 14.81 4.55 12.67
CA HIS A 128 15.05 5.13 11.35
C HIS A 128 14.18 4.46 10.25
N GLY A 129 14.12 5.10 9.08
CA GLY A 129 13.21 4.71 8.01
C GLY A 129 13.47 3.33 7.43
N GLU A 130 14.74 2.92 7.26
CA GLU A 130 15.10 1.59 6.78
C GLU A 130 14.59 0.50 7.72
N GLN A 131 14.77 0.67 9.03
CA GLN A 131 14.28 -0.26 10.05
C GLN A 131 12.75 -0.39 10.01
N ALA A 132 12.04 0.74 9.93
CA ALA A 132 10.57 0.76 9.82
C ALA A 132 10.08 -0.05 8.62
N LEU A 133 10.68 0.18 7.45
CA LEU A 133 10.28 -0.46 6.21
C LEU A 133 10.70 -1.93 6.14
N GLU A 134 11.80 -2.31 6.79
CA GLU A 134 12.22 -3.70 6.92
C GLU A 134 11.30 -4.49 7.85
N ILE A 135 10.91 -3.92 8.98
CA ILE A 135 9.91 -4.50 9.89
C ILE A 135 8.58 -4.70 9.14
N ALA A 136 8.14 -3.69 8.37
CA ALA A 136 6.95 -3.81 7.53
C ALA A 136 7.07 -4.96 6.51
N ASP A 137 8.22 -5.09 5.82
CA ASP A 137 8.48 -6.17 4.86
C ASP A 137 8.41 -7.55 5.53
N MET A 138 9.00 -7.69 6.72
CA MET A 138 8.98 -8.94 7.48
C MET A 138 7.57 -9.32 7.93
N LEU A 139 6.80 -8.37 8.44
CA LEU A 139 5.40 -8.58 8.85
C LEU A 139 4.53 -9.00 7.66
N VAL A 140 4.65 -8.30 6.52
CA VAL A 140 3.90 -8.61 5.30
C VAL A 140 4.30 -9.98 4.74
N ARG A 141 5.58 -10.32 4.73
CA ARG A 141 6.08 -11.63 4.26
C ARG A 141 5.62 -12.79 5.10
N SER A 142 5.37 -12.60 6.39
CA SER A 142 4.88 -13.65 7.27
C SER A 142 3.52 -14.20 6.80
N GLY A 143 2.71 -13.39 6.11
CA GLY A 143 1.35 -13.73 5.72
C GLY A 143 0.38 -13.87 6.90
N ALA A 144 0.82 -13.53 8.11
CA ALA A 144 0.02 -13.64 9.34
C ALA A 144 -0.60 -12.30 9.78
N VAL A 145 -0.30 -11.21 9.05
CA VAL A 145 -0.80 -9.87 9.36
C VAL A 145 -1.72 -9.39 8.25
N ASP A 146 -2.93 -8.98 8.61
CA ASP A 146 -3.96 -8.51 7.68
C ASP A 146 -3.82 -7.02 7.34
N LEU A 147 -3.32 -6.23 8.30
CA LEU A 147 -3.17 -4.79 8.18
C LEU A 147 -1.84 -4.33 8.78
N VAL A 148 -1.09 -3.53 8.04
CA VAL A 148 0.08 -2.79 8.54
C VAL A 148 -0.17 -1.30 8.32
N VAL A 149 -0.06 -0.50 9.38
CA VAL A 149 -0.12 0.97 9.34
C VAL A 149 1.25 1.54 9.64
N ILE A 150 1.70 2.51 8.87
CA ILE A 150 2.96 3.23 9.06
C ILE A 150 2.63 4.71 9.27
N ASP A 151 2.88 5.21 10.47
CA ASP A 151 2.61 6.60 10.87
C ASP A 151 3.91 7.29 11.34
N SER A 152 4.45 8.21 10.61
CA SER A 152 4.11 8.66 9.27
C SER A 152 5.32 8.56 8.32
N VAL A 153 5.06 8.64 7.01
CA VAL A 153 6.14 8.69 6.00
C VAL A 153 7.09 9.83 6.26
N ALA A 154 6.60 10.96 6.75
CA ALA A 154 7.43 12.14 7.06
C ALA A 154 8.51 11.87 8.14
N ALA A 155 8.29 10.90 9.01
CA ALA A 155 9.21 10.51 10.08
C ALA A 155 10.18 9.38 9.67
N LEU A 156 10.04 8.82 8.46
CA LEU A 156 10.94 7.78 7.95
C LEU A 156 12.28 8.39 7.49
N ILE A 157 13.05 8.90 8.42
CA ILE A 157 14.35 9.51 8.13
C ILE A 157 15.36 8.40 7.79
N PRO A 158 16.13 8.52 6.67
CA PRO A 158 17.20 7.60 6.35
C PRO A 158 18.27 7.56 7.45
N GLN A 159 18.81 6.37 7.75
CA GLN A 159 19.86 6.19 8.77
C GLN A 159 21.06 7.10 8.50
N THR A 160 21.48 7.23 7.24
CA THR A 160 22.60 8.09 6.84
C THR A 160 22.36 9.57 7.14
N GLU A 161 21.10 10.00 7.15
CA GLU A 161 20.72 11.38 7.50
C GLU A 161 20.75 11.59 9.02
N LEU A 162 20.40 10.55 9.80
CA LEU A 162 20.50 10.59 11.27
C LEU A 162 21.93 10.58 11.77
N GLU A 163 22.83 9.87 11.09
CA GLU A 163 24.25 9.77 11.44
C GLU A 163 25.07 10.99 10.95
N GLY A 164 24.54 11.77 10.02
CA GLY A 164 25.16 12.97 9.46
C GLY A 164 25.23 14.13 10.46
N ALA A 165 26.11 15.07 10.20
CA ALA A 165 26.21 16.30 11.03
C ALA A 165 24.96 17.16 10.87
N MET A 166 24.54 17.86 11.93
CA MET A 166 23.44 18.83 11.87
C MET A 166 23.71 19.89 10.80
N GLY A 167 22.88 19.93 9.75
CA GLY A 167 23.02 20.82 8.61
C GLY A 167 23.50 20.18 7.32
N GLU A 168 23.94 18.95 7.33
CA GLU A 168 24.16 18.18 6.10
C GLU A 168 22.81 17.73 5.50
N THR A 169 22.48 18.33 4.37
CA THR A 169 21.26 17.96 3.63
C THR A 169 21.57 16.86 2.63
N GLN A 170 21.07 15.65 2.87
CA GLN A 170 21.10 14.57 1.87
C GLN A 170 19.93 14.72 0.91
N VAL A 171 20.17 15.42 -0.20
CA VAL A 171 19.12 15.66 -1.20
C VAL A 171 18.62 14.34 -1.79
N GLY A 172 17.34 14.05 -1.59
CA GLY A 172 16.63 12.92 -2.18
C GLY A 172 16.84 11.56 -1.48
N GLY A 173 17.50 11.48 -0.33
CA GLY A 173 17.67 10.25 0.46
C GLY A 173 16.34 9.59 0.79
N HIS A 174 15.43 10.35 1.36
CA HIS A 174 14.07 9.90 1.71
C HIS A 174 13.27 9.39 0.49
N ALA A 175 13.31 10.09 -0.65
CA ALA A 175 12.62 9.66 -1.87
C ALA A 175 13.23 8.37 -2.46
N ARG A 176 14.54 8.18 -2.36
CA ARG A 176 15.22 6.93 -2.76
C ARG A 176 14.83 5.77 -1.86
N LEU A 177 14.82 5.97 -0.54
CA LEU A 177 14.38 5.00 0.45
C LEU A 177 12.96 4.51 0.13
N MET A 178 12.01 5.43 -0.01
CA MET A 178 10.61 5.10 -0.32
C MET A 178 10.46 4.37 -1.67
N SER A 179 11.17 4.83 -2.71
CA SER A 179 11.13 4.19 -4.03
C SER A 179 11.67 2.77 -4.01
N HIS A 180 12.75 2.52 -3.28
CA HIS A 180 13.35 1.19 -3.13
C HIS A 180 12.44 0.27 -2.33
N ALA A 181 11.93 0.73 -1.19
CA ALA A 181 11.08 -0.05 -0.31
C ALA A 181 9.76 -0.44 -1.00
N LEU A 182 9.05 0.51 -1.62
CA LEU A 182 7.78 0.23 -2.29
C LEU A 182 7.93 -0.72 -3.47
N ARG A 183 9.02 -0.63 -4.23
CA ARG A 183 9.32 -1.59 -5.30
C ARG A 183 9.43 -3.01 -4.77
N LYS A 184 10.05 -3.19 -3.60
CA LYS A 184 10.21 -4.49 -2.94
C LYS A 184 8.89 -4.97 -2.31
N LEU A 185 8.21 -4.09 -1.57
CA LEU A 185 7.01 -4.39 -0.81
C LEU A 185 5.80 -4.74 -1.67
N THR A 186 5.56 -4.02 -2.78
CA THR A 186 4.33 -4.13 -3.57
C THR A 186 4.04 -5.57 -4.01
N GLY A 187 5.06 -6.29 -4.49
CA GLY A 187 4.91 -7.67 -4.91
C GLY A 187 4.57 -8.62 -3.76
N THR A 188 5.15 -8.37 -2.58
CA THR A 188 4.90 -9.16 -1.36
C THR A 188 3.52 -8.86 -0.79
N ILE A 189 3.13 -7.59 -0.73
CA ILE A 189 1.80 -7.12 -0.29
C ILE A 189 0.70 -7.79 -1.09
N HIS A 190 0.85 -7.84 -2.42
CA HIS A 190 -0.14 -8.49 -3.28
C HIS A 190 -0.28 -9.99 -2.99
N LYS A 191 0.83 -10.70 -2.78
CA LYS A 191 0.84 -12.15 -2.50
C LYS A 191 0.30 -12.49 -1.12
N SER A 192 0.67 -11.73 -0.10
CA SER A 192 0.23 -11.95 1.29
C SER A 192 -1.22 -11.52 1.53
N ARG A 193 -1.79 -10.69 0.64
CA ARG A 193 -3.10 -10.04 0.82
C ARG A 193 -3.17 -9.15 2.06
N THR A 194 -2.05 -8.67 2.56
CA THR A 194 -1.98 -7.69 3.64
C THR A 194 -2.38 -6.32 3.12
N ALA A 195 -3.25 -5.59 3.79
CA ALA A 195 -3.47 -4.17 3.52
C ALA A 195 -2.34 -3.35 4.15
N VAL A 196 -1.75 -2.41 3.41
CA VAL A 196 -0.72 -1.53 3.96
C VAL A 196 -1.15 -0.08 3.79
N ILE A 197 -1.21 0.65 4.91
CA ILE A 197 -1.57 2.06 4.95
C ILE A 197 -0.33 2.88 5.31
N PHE A 198 0.00 3.84 4.46
CA PHE A 198 0.97 4.89 4.76
C PHE A 198 0.23 6.18 5.11
N ILE A 199 0.46 6.69 6.31
CA ILE A 199 0.04 8.05 6.68
C ILE A 199 1.11 9.02 6.21
N ASN A 200 0.70 10.12 5.56
CA ASN A 200 1.63 11.11 5.04
C ASN A 200 1.20 12.53 5.37
N GLN A 201 2.16 13.45 5.34
CA GLN A 201 1.96 14.87 5.59
C GLN A 201 2.02 15.64 4.27
N ILE A 202 1.26 16.74 4.20
CA ILE A 202 1.33 17.68 3.08
C ILE A 202 2.47 18.66 3.33
N ARG A 203 3.22 18.94 2.28
CA ARG A 203 4.24 19.99 2.21
C ARG A 203 3.95 20.92 1.05
N MET A 204 4.36 22.18 1.18
CA MET A 204 4.24 23.17 0.12
C MET A 204 5.53 23.19 -0.70
N LYS A 205 5.41 23.07 -2.03
CA LYS A 205 6.55 23.25 -2.94
C LYS A 205 6.95 24.72 -2.97
N ILE A 206 8.23 24.98 -2.71
CA ILE A 206 8.79 26.33 -2.81
C ILE A 206 9.00 26.66 -4.30
N GLY A 207 8.59 27.88 -4.72
CA GLY A 207 8.87 28.40 -6.07
C GLY A 207 7.88 27.96 -7.17
N VAL A 208 6.75 27.34 -6.82
CA VAL A 208 5.69 27.07 -7.82
C VAL A 208 4.88 28.35 -8.05
N THR A 209 5.23 29.08 -9.10
CA THR A 209 4.44 30.20 -9.62
C THR A 209 3.79 29.74 -10.93
N GLY A 210 2.50 29.38 -10.90
CA GLY A 210 1.79 28.97 -12.09
C GLY A 210 0.64 28.00 -11.84
N TYR A 211 0.07 27.47 -12.93
CA TYR A 211 -1.01 26.48 -12.89
C TYR A 211 -0.55 25.15 -12.32
N GLY A 212 -0.99 24.80 -11.13
CA GLY A 212 -0.73 23.51 -10.47
C GLY A 212 -0.92 23.58 -8.96
N SER A 213 -1.23 22.46 -8.31
CA SER A 213 -1.29 22.44 -6.85
C SER A 213 0.13 22.59 -6.29
N PRO A 214 0.37 23.59 -5.42
CA PRO A 214 1.65 23.73 -4.74
C PRO A 214 1.87 22.63 -3.69
N GLU A 215 0.82 21.88 -3.35
CA GLU A 215 0.87 20.82 -2.35
C GLU A 215 1.57 19.57 -2.89
N THR A 216 2.37 18.95 -2.04
CA THR A 216 3.00 17.66 -2.28
C THR A 216 3.09 16.87 -0.99
N THR A 217 3.18 15.56 -1.08
CA THR A 217 3.43 14.67 0.06
C THR A 217 4.93 14.45 0.23
N THR A 218 5.36 14.03 1.44
CA THR A 218 6.76 13.67 1.73
C THR A 218 7.14 12.33 1.11
N GLY A 219 8.42 12.01 1.01
CA GLY A 219 8.89 10.73 0.45
C GLY A 219 8.94 10.67 -1.08
N GLY A 220 8.81 11.82 -1.76
CA GLY A 220 8.86 11.90 -3.22
C GLY A 220 7.57 11.43 -3.89
N ASN A 221 7.68 10.88 -5.12
CA ASN A 221 6.51 10.47 -5.90
C ASN A 221 6.20 8.98 -5.82
N ALA A 222 6.98 8.19 -5.06
CA ALA A 222 6.84 6.73 -5.08
C ALA A 222 5.44 6.26 -4.66
N LEU A 223 4.90 6.78 -3.55
CA LEU A 223 3.57 6.41 -3.09
C LEU A 223 2.49 6.70 -4.13
N LYS A 224 2.56 7.82 -4.84
CA LYS A 224 1.60 8.17 -5.90
C LYS A 224 1.53 7.13 -7.02
N PHE A 225 2.63 6.43 -7.31
CA PHE A 225 2.68 5.38 -8.32
C PHE A 225 2.29 4.00 -7.80
N TYR A 226 2.57 3.72 -6.52
CA TYR A 226 2.34 2.39 -5.93
C TYR A 226 1.02 2.27 -5.18
N SER A 227 0.40 3.38 -4.77
CA SER A 227 -0.87 3.36 -4.08
C SER A 227 -2.02 3.01 -5.01
N SER A 228 -2.86 2.07 -4.59
CA SER A 228 -4.16 1.78 -5.23
C SER A 228 -5.25 2.73 -4.75
N VAL A 229 -5.09 3.28 -3.54
CA VAL A 229 -5.94 4.31 -2.96
C VAL A 229 -5.05 5.44 -2.48
N ASP A 230 -5.33 6.64 -2.98
CA ASP A 230 -4.66 7.90 -2.63
C ASP A 230 -5.75 8.90 -2.20
N ARG A 231 -5.78 9.25 -0.91
CA ARG A 231 -6.85 10.06 -0.32
C ARG A 231 -6.31 11.19 0.55
N LYS A 232 -6.73 12.39 0.22
CA LYS A 232 -6.48 13.58 1.01
C LYS A 232 -7.54 13.71 2.10
N SER A 233 -7.11 13.69 3.36
CA SER A 233 -7.96 14.03 4.50
C SER A 233 -8.11 15.55 4.57
N VAL A 234 -9.33 16.03 4.62
CA VAL A 234 -9.66 17.46 4.78
C VAL A 234 -10.61 17.56 5.96
N VAL A 235 -10.30 18.44 6.89
CA VAL A 235 -11.19 18.78 8.01
C VAL A 235 -12.29 19.70 7.52
#